data_4147e549f9917347445d5b1af5d28c43
#
_entry.id   4147e549f9917347445d5b1af5d28c43
#
_cell.length_a   1.000
_cell.length_b   1.000
_cell.length_c   1.000
_cell.angle_alpha   90.00
_cell.angle_beta   90.00
_cell.angle_gamma   90.00
#
_symmetry.space_group_name_H-M   'P 1'
#
loop_
_entity.id
_entity.type
_entity.pdbx_description
1 polymer ?
#
loop_
_entity_poly.entity_id
_entity_poly.type
_entity_poly.pdbx_seq_one_letter_code
_entity_poly.pdbx_strand_id
1 'polypeptide(L)'
;MTSLSTKAIIFYNLKDVNNVNYKIMKRRSALQKIAWVSGGIAMLPYYCSTQPEIIAYGNLPIAISDRNLINVLSNLILPEDPESFPTMESRLDFVLTQVNDGFDSQEISDYLFGMTAFREHVMATYGTTFEGLVELDQLACIGKTIDCSDEKSFFVSTIKRHSLRHFTTSENYMKKYLNFEFMPGRYNGCVSV
;
A
#
# COMPACT_ATOMS: atom_id res chain seq x y z
N MET A 1 -44.44 -30.00 -33.46
CA MET A 1 -45.20 -30.03 -32.20
C MET A 1 -44.38 -29.21 -31.25
N THR A 2 -44.64 -27.93 -31.22
CA THR A 2 -45.34 -27.06 -30.23
C THR A 2 -44.81 -27.20 -28.81
N SER A 3 -44.17 -26.15 -28.24
CA SER A 3 -44.85 -25.14 -27.47
C SER A 3 -43.87 -24.12 -26.86
N LEU A 4 -43.90 -22.92 -27.29
CA LEU A 4 -44.23 -21.69 -26.53
C LEU A 4 -43.50 -21.41 -25.23
N SER A 5 -42.57 -20.52 -25.37
CA SER A 5 -41.96 -19.65 -24.34
C SER A 5 -42.97 -18.68 -23.75
N THR A 6 -43.12 -18.67 -22.47
CA THR A 6 -43.88 -17.64 -21.75
C THR A 6 -42.92 -16.58 -21.17
N LYS A 7 -42.84 -15.44 -21.84
CA LYS A 7 -42.22 -14.24 -21.30
C LYS A 7 -43.11 -13.67 -20.23
N ALA A 8 -42.70 -13.71 -18.96
CA ALA A 8 -43.30 -12.94 -17.88
C ALA A 8 -42.85 -11.50 -17.98
N ILE A 9 -43.72 -10.64 -18.48
CA ILE A 9 -43.57 -9.18 -18.46
C ILE A 9 -43.97 -8.72 -17.07
N ILE A 10 -42.97 -8.28 -16.28
CA ILE A 10 -43.21 -7.62 -14.99
C ILE A 10 -43.64 -6.18 -15.30
N PHE A 11 -44.94 -5.91 -15.26
CA PHE A 11 -45.47 -4.55 -15.23
C PHE A 11 -45.19 -3.95 -13.86
N TYR A 12 -44.18 -3.11 -13.74
CA TYR A 12 -44.05 -2.22 -12.58
C TYR A 12 -45.14 -1.15 -12.64
N ASN A 13 -45.99 -1.16 -11.67
CA ASN A 13 -47.13 -0.27 -11.51
C ASN A 13 -46.64 1.14 -11.15
N LEU A 14 -46.67 2.04 -12.13
CA LEU A 14 -46.24 3.43 -12.04
C LEU A 14 -47.17 4.36 -11.20
N LYS A 15 -47.99 3.79 -10.30
CA LYS A 15 -48.94 4.56 -9.52
C LYS A 15 -48.52 4.93 -8.10
N ASP A 16 -47.37 4.45 -7.61
CA ASP A 16 -46.94 4.72 -6.23
C ASP A 16 -45.88 5.85 -6.07
N VAL A 17 -45.60 6.61 -7.12
CA VAL A 17 -44.56 7.68 -7.07
C VAL A 17 -45.09 9.02 -6.54
N ASN A 18 -46.41 9.17 -6.32
CA ASN A 18 -47.00 10.48 -5.99
C ASN A 18 -47.33 10.71 -4.52
N ASN A 19 -46.78 9.92 -3.58
CA ASN A 19 -47.06 10.16 -2.15
C ASN A 19 -45.78 10.31 -1.32
N VAL A 20 -44.79 11.06 -1.83
CA VAL A 20 -43.72 11.56 -0.97
C VAL A 20 -44.25 12.79 -0.24
N ASN A 21 -44.83 12.57 0.95
CA ASN A 21 -45.17 13.64 1.88
C ASN A 21 -43.89 14.37 2.26
N TYR A 22 -43.56 15.45 1.54
CA TYR A 22 -42.56 16.42 1.95
C TYR A 22 -43.03 17.12 3.21
N LYS A 23 -42.72 16.52 4.38
CA LYS A 23 -42.93 17.14 5.67
C LYS A 23 -42.00 18.36 5.73
N ILE A 24 -42.56 19.55 5.44
CA ILE A 24 -41.82 20.82 5.51
C ILE A 24 -41.26 20.94 6.92
N MET A 25 -39.97 20.73 7.05
CA MET A 25 -39.27 20.78 8.33
C MET A 25 -39.12 22.24 8.75
N LYS A 26 -39.73 22.62 9.86
CA LYS A 26 -39.61 23.99 10.38
C LYS A 26 -38.13 24.27 10.69
N ARG A 27 -37.61 25.46 10.32
CA ARG A 27 -36.21 25.89 10.51
C ARG A 27 -35.69 25.60 11.92
N ARG A 28 -36.53 25.79 12.93
CA ARG A 28 -36.21 25.54 14.35
C ARG A 28 -35.91 24.05 14.64
N SER A 29 -36.64 23.15 14.01
CA SER A 29 -36.47 21.69 14.12
C SER A 29 -35.19 21.21 13.40
N ALA A 30 -34.83 21.84 12.31
CA ALA A 30 -33.58 21.56 11.61
C ALA A 30 -32.35 21.99 12.43
N LEU A 31 -32.39 23.18 13.04
CA LEU A 31 -31.35 23.67 13.93
C LEU A 31 -31.16 22.81 15.19
N GLN A 32 -32.26 22.33 15.79
CA GLN A 32 -32.18 21.40 16.91
C GLN A 32 -31.53 20.08 16.54
N LYS A 33 -31.82 19.52 15.36
CA LYS A 33 -31.17 18.27 14.88
C LYS A 33 -29.71 18.46 14.58
N ILE A 34 -29.31 19.61 14.03
CA ILE A 34 -27.92 19.95 13.80
C ILE A 34 -27.17 20.12 15.12
N ALA A 35 -27.77 20.76 16.13
CA ALA A 35 -27.18 20.90 17.46
C ALA A 35 -26.95 19.54 18.17
N TRP A 36 -27.83 18.57 18.00
CA TRP A 36 -27.64 17.20 18.51
C TRP A 36 -26.53 16.44 17.80
N VAL A 37 -26.38 16.61 16.48
CA VAL A 37 -25.31 16.00 15.69
C VAL A 37 -23.96 16.62 16.02
N SER A 38 -23.88 17.95 16.15
CA SER A 38 -22.63 18.64 16.51
C SER A 38 -22.19 18.39 17.96
N GLY A 39 -23.14 18.22 18.90
CA GLY A 39 -22.87 17.84 20.27
C GLY A 39 -22.34 16.40 20.41
N GLY A 40 -22.76 15.48 19.51
CA GLY A 40 -22.24 14.12 19.44
C GLY A 40 -20.81 14.02 18.92
N ILE A 41 -20.42 14.94 18.03
CA ILE A 41 -19.05 14.97 17.45
C ILE A 41 -18.02 15.45 18.50
N ALA A 42 -18.40 16.24 19.49
CA ALA A 42 -17.49 16.72 20.53
C ALA A 42 -17.00 15.62 21.50
N MET A 43 -17.67 14.44 21.49
CA MET A 43 -17.25 13.27 22.29
C MET A 43 -16.35 12.29 21.54
N LEU A 44 -16.11 12.50 20.23
CA LEU A 44 -15.30 11.61 19.38
C LEU A 44 -13.77 11.75 19.50
N PRO A 45 -13.17 12.88 20.03
CA PRO A 45 -11.71 12.98 20.06
C PRO A 45 -11.04 12.02 21.05
N TYR A 46 -11.77 11.46 22.01
CA TYR A 46 -11.17 10.55 23.00
C TYR A 46 -11.03 9.09 22.53
N TYR A 47 -11.70 8.70 21.46
CA TYR A 47 -11.57 7.36 20.89
C TYR A 47 -10.52 7.24 19.79
N CYS A 48 -9.97 8.37 19.30
CA CYS A 48 -8.89 8.36 18.31
C CYS A 48 -7.48 8.34 18.91
N SER A 49 -7.32 8.26 20.24
CA SER A 49 -5.98 8.24 20.85
C SER A 49 -5.42 6.85 21.13
N THR A 50 -6.23 5.81 21.04
CA THR A 50 -5.76 4.45 20.79
C THR A 50 -5.98 4.21 19.31
N GLN A 51 -4.99 4.56 18.49
CA GLN A 51 -4.92 3.92 17.17
C GLN A 51 -4.94 2.42 17.46
N PRO A 52 -6.00 1.68 17.07
CA PRO A 52 -5.82 0.26 16.92
C PRO A 52 -4.59 0.15 16.03
N GLU A 53 -3.70 -0.77 16.34
CA GLU A 53 -2.67 -1.21 15.42
C GLU A 53 -3.44 -1.62 14.17
N ILE A 54 -3.66 -0.65 13.29
CA ILE A 54 -4.39 -0.86 12.05
C ILE A 54 -3.52 -1.89 11.38
N ILE A 55 -4.06 -3.07 11.15
CA ILE A 55 -3.44 -4.07 10.30
C ILE A 55 -3.39 -3.39 8.93
N ALA A 56 -2.34 -2.61 8.71
CA ALA A 56 -2.16 -1.79 7.52
C ALA A 56 -2.05 -2.65 6.26
N TYR A 57 -1.94 -3.99 6.44
CA TYR A 57 -1.67 -4.95 5.38
C TYR A 57 -2.74 -6.05 5.35
N GLY A 58 -3.98 -5.66 5.03
CA GLY A 58 -5.12 -6.57 5.03
C GLY A 58 -5.04 -7.68 3.96
N ASN A 59 -4.36 -7.41 2.84
CA ASN A 59 -4.18 -8.37 1.75
C ASN A 59 -2.87 -9.17 1.86
N LEU A 60 -1.91 -8.69 2.66
CA LEU A 60 -0.58 -9.25 2.76
C LEU A 60 -0.37 -9.86 4.17
N PRO A 61 -0.58 -11.18 4.36
CA PRO A 61 -0.40 -11.86 5.65
C PRO A 61 1.09 -12.01 5.97
N ILE A 62 1.67 -11.03 6.66
CA ILE A 62 3.09 -10.99 7.00
C ILE A 62 3.29 -11.12 8.51
N ALA A 63 4.15 -12.05 8.93
CA ALA A 63 4.60 -12.20 10.31
C ALA A 63 5.68 -11.16 10.67
N ILE A 64 5.92 -10.98 11.97
CA ILE A 64 6.97 -10.07 12.48
C ILE A 64 8.36 -10.50 11.96
N SER A 65 8.63 -11.80 11.90
CA SER A 65 9.87 -12.35 11.33
C SER A 65 10.08 -11.97 9.86
N ASP A 66 8.98 -11.91 9.09
CA ASP A 66 9.05 -11.56 7.68
C ASP A 66 9.31 -10.07 7.49
N ARG A 67 8.73 -9.23 8.34
CA ARG A 67 9.02 -7.80 8.38
C ARG A 67 10.51 -7.54 8.68
N ASN A 68 11.10 -8.29 9.61
CA ASN A 68 12.52 -8.19 9.92
C ASN A 68 13.40 -8.56 8.73
N LEU A 69 13.09 -9.65 8.02
CA LEU A 69 13.80 -10.04 6.81
C LEU A 69 13.74 -8.94 5.74
N ILE A 70 12.55 -8.40 5.46
CA ILE A 70 12.35 -7.35 4.47
C ILE A 70 13.10 -6.07 4.87
N ASN A 71 13.10 -5.73 6.16
CA ASN A 71 13.83 -4.58 6.68
C ASN A 71 15.35 -4.75 6.49
N VAL A 72 15.92 -5.89 6.85
CA VAL A 72 17.35 -6.16 6.67
C VAL A 72 17.71 -6.11 5.18
N LEU A 73 16.93 -6.78 4.31
CA LEU A 73 17.15 -6.77 2.86
C LEU A 73 17.09 -5.35 2.29
N SER A 74 16.09 -4.56 2.65
CA SER A 74 15.93 -3.21 2.13
C SER A 74 17.07 -2.28 2.54
N ASN A 75 17.57 -2.42 3.76
CA ASN A 75 18.66 -1.61 4.30
C ASN A 75 20.04 -2.01 3.72
N LEU A 76 20.22 -3.29 3.42
CA LEU A 76 21.43 -3.75 2.73
C LEU A 76 21.49 -3.30 1.26
N ILE A 77 20.34 -3.32 0.57
CA ILE A 77 20.25 -2.88 -0.82
C ILE A 77 20.46 -1.37 -0.93
N LEU A 78 19.88 -0.61 -0.01
CA LEU A 78 20.02 0.84 0.04
C LEU A 78 20.05 1.30 1.50
N PRO A 79 21.22 1.63 2.06
CA PRO A 79 21.32 2.16 3.41
C PRO A 79 20.43 3.40 3.62
N GLU A 80 19.79 3.51 4.77
CA GLU A 80 18.98 4.68 5.10
C GLU A 80 19.86 5.88 5.46
N ASP A 81 19.48 7.03 4.93
CA ASP A 81 20.06 8.33 5.27
C ASP A 81 18.92 9.31 5.58
N PRO A 82 18.33 9.21 6.77
CA PRO A 82 17.18 10.05 7.13
C PRO A 82 17.55 11.53 7.35
N GLU A 83 18.82 11.84 7.55
CA GLU A 83 19.29 13.23 7.69
C GLU A 83 19.31 13.95 6.34
N SER A 84 19.84 13.29 5.30
CA SER A 84 19.90 13.87 3.95
C SER A 84 18.61 13.70 3.16
N PHE A 85 17.88 12.62 3.39
CA PHE A 85 16.66 12.26 2.65
C PHE A 85 15.52 11.87 3.61
N PRO A 86 14.98 12.83 4.38
CA PRO A 86 13.86 12.57 5.28
C PRO A 86 12.63 12.13 4.47
N THR A 87 11.92 11.11 4.97
CA THR A 87 10.67 10.60 4.42
C THR A 87 9.61 10.54 5.52
N MET A 88 8.33 10.66 5.15
CA MET A 88 7.23 10.64 6.13
C MET A 88 6.98 9.25 6.71
N GLU A 89 7.31 8.21 5.96
CA GLU A 89 7.15 6.82 6.34
C GLU A 89 8.47 6.06 6.25
N SER A 90 8.60 4.97 7.01
CA SER A 90 9.77 4.11 6.91
C SER A 90 9.82 3.39 5.57
N ARG A 91 11.03 3.04 5.11
CA ARG A 91 11.19 2.25 3.88
C ARG A 91 10.46 0.92 3.96
N LEU A 92 10.50 0.27 5.12
CA LEU A 92 9.79 -0.98 5.35
C LEU A 92 8.29 -0.81 5.11
N ASP A 93 7.68 0.20 5.74
CA ASP A 93 6.24 0.44 5.60
C ASP A 93 5.87 0.82 4.17
N PHE A 94 6.70 1.62 3.49
CA PHE A 94 6.50 1.91 2.07
C PHE A 94 6.50 0.64 1.21
N VAL A 95 7.52 -0.24 1.37
CA VAL A 95 7.61 -1.49 0.60
C VAL A 95 6.39 -2.37 0.85
N LEU A 96 5.99 -2.54 2.11
CA LEU A 96 4.85 -3.36 2.47
C LEU A 96 3.52 -2.78 1.94
N THR A 97 3.33 -1.47 2.02
CA THR A 97 2.16 -0.78 1.46
C THR A 97 2.10 -0.95 -0.06
N GLN A 98 3.23 -0.80 -0.77
CA GLN A 98 3.26 -0.97 -2.23
C GLN A 98 2.92 -2.41 -2.66
N VAL A 99 3.34 -3.42 -1.90
CA VAL A 99 2.98 -4.81 -2.18
C VAL A 99 1.51 -5.07 -1.82
N ASN A 100 1.04 -4.60 -0.65
CA ASN A 100 -0.33 -4.82 -0.19
C ASN A 100 -1.39 -4.18 -1.09
N ASP A 101 -1.14 -2.95 -1.56
CA ASP A 101 -2.13 -2.14 -2.27
C ASP A 101 -1.95 -2.18 -3.79
N GLY A 102 -0.73 -2.45 -4.25
CA GLY A 102 -0.37 -2.40 -5.67
C GLY A 102 -0.38 -3.74 -6.39
N PHE A 103 -0.35 -4.86 -5.66
CA PHE A 103 -0.30 -6.21 -6.22
C PHE A 103 -1.68 -6.85 -6.24
N ASP A 104 -1.94 -7.62 -7.27
CA ASP A 104 -3.11 -8.49 -7.30
C ASP A 104 -2.89 -9.75 -6.42
N SER A 105 -3.95 -10.56 -6.25
CA SER A 105 -3.90 -11.75 -5.39
C SER A 105 -2.86 -12.79 -5.86
N GLN A 106 -2.60 -12.89 -7.17
CA GLN A 106 -1.60 -13.80 -7.71
C GLN A 106 -0.19 -13.28 -7.44
N GLU A 107 0.06 -12.00 -7.67
CA GLU A 107 1.34 -11.35 -7.40
C GLU A 107 1.70 -11.40 -5.91
N ILE A 108 0.71 -11.23 -5.00
CA ILE A 108 0.91 -11.40 -3.56
C ILE A 108 1.30 -12.85 -3.25
N SER A 109 0.62 -13.83 -3.84
CA SER A 109 0.95 -15.25 -3.67
C SER A 109 2.37 -15.56 -4.15
N ASP A 110 2.75 -15.05 -5.31
CA ASP A 110 4.09 -15.23 -5.89
C ASP A 110 5.17 -14.55 -5.02
N TYR A 111 4.86 -13.38 -4.47
CA TYR A 111 5.76 -12.68 -3.54
C TYR A 111 6.00 -13.46 -2.25
N LEU A 112 4.94 -14.01 -1.63
CA LEU A 112 5.04 -14.83 -0.41
C LEU A 112 5.75 -16.16 -0.68
N PHE A 113 5.48 -16.79 -1.82
CA PHE A 113 6.18 -18.00 -2.25
C PHE A 113 7.66 -17.72 -2.48
N GLY A 114 8.00 -16.65 -3.15
CA GLY A 114 9.38 -16.21 -3.37
C GLY A 114 10.12 -15.91 -2.06
N MET A 115 9.44 -15.30 -1.08
CA MET A 115 9.99 -15.08 0.26
C MET A 115 10.32 -16.40 0.98
N THR A 116 9.41 -17.36 0.92
CA THR A 116 9.62 -18.72 1.50
C THR A 116 10.78 -19.42 0.82
N ALA A 117 10.81 -19.44 -0.51
CA ALA A 117 11.88 -20.04 -1.30
C ALA A 117 13.25 -19.36 -1.05
N PHE A 118 13.27 -18.05 -0.81
CA PHE A 118 14.48 -17.34 -0.42
C PHE A 118 15.00 -17.79 0.95
N ARG A 119 14.13 -17.93 1.97
CA ARG A 119 14.51 -18.43 3.29
C ARG A 119 15.06 -19.87 3.23
N GLU A 120 14.40 -20.74 2.48
CA GLU A 120 14.83 -22.12 2.29
C GLU A 120 16.19 -22.20 1.59
N HIS A 121 16.40 -21.38 0.56
CA HIS A 121 17.67 -21.29 -0.15
C HIS A 121 18.82 -20.84 0.78
N VAL A 122 18.58 -19.82 1.59
CA VAL A 122 19.58 -19.32 2.55
C VAL A 122 19.91 -20.41 3.58
N MET A 123 18.90 -21.05 4.15
CA MET A 123 19.08 -22.11 5.12
C MET A 123 19.84 -23.31 4.52
N ALA A 124 19.51 -23.70 3.29
CA ALA A 124 20.19 -24.81 2.61
C ALA A 124 21.67 -24.48 2.25
N THR A 125 21.95 -23.22 1.93
CA THR A 125 23.29 -22.81 1.46
C THR A 125 24.23 -22.48 2.61
N TYR A 126 23.72 -21.82 3.66
CA TYR A 126 24.53 -21.25 4.74
C TYR A 126 24.27 -21.89 6.12
N GLY A 127 23.23 -22.71 6.26
CA GLY A 127 22.86 -23.38 7.53
C GLY A 127 22.32 -22.44 8.62
N THR A 128 22.00 -21.19 8.28
CA THR A 128 21.47 -20.20 9.21
C THR A 128 20.44 -19.30 8.52
N THR A 129 19.76 -18.44 9.30
CA THR A 129 18.85 -17.46 8.74
C THR A 129 19.61 -16.31 8.06
N PHE A 130 18.96 -15.59 7.13
CA PHE A 130 19.58 -14.48 6.42
C PHE A 130 20.07 -13.38 7.37
N GLU A 131 19.30 -13.09 8.41
CA GLU A 131 19.62 -12.08 9.43
C GLU A 131 20.83 -12.48 10.28
N GLY A 132 21.15 -13.78 10.36
CA GLY A 132 22.30 -14.34 11.08
C GLY A 132 23.58 -14.39 10.26
N LEU A 133 23.53 -14.07 8.96
CA LEU A 133 24.71 -14.04 8.10
C LEU A 133 25.56 -12.78 8.33
N VAL A 134 26.85 -12.90 8.06
CA VAL A 134 27.74 -11.75 7.99
C VAL A 134 27.37 -10.90 6.76
N GLU A 135 27.49 -9.59 6.86
CA GLU A 135 27.08 -8.62 5.81
C GLU A 135 27.64 -8.97 4.42
N LEU A 136 28.90 -9.42 4.36
CA LEU A 136 29.53 -9.84 3.08
C LEU A 136 28.78 -11.00 2.42
N ASP A 137 28.37 -12.00 3.21
CA ASP A 137 27.63 -13.14 2.71
C ASP A 137 26.19 -12.78 2.37
N GLN A 138 25.58 -11.85 3.11
CA GLN A 138 24.27 -11.29 2.79
C GLN A 138 24.27 -10.58 1.44
N LEU A 139 25.25 -9.73 1.17
CA LEU A 139 25.42 -9.04 -0.11
C LEU A 139 25.68 -10.01 -1.26
N ALA A 140 26.55 -11.02 -1.04
CA ALA A 140 26.80 -12.05 -2.03
C ALA A 140 25.54 -12.90 -2.34
N CYS A 141 24.75 -13.20 -1.32
CA CYS A 141 23.49 -13.92 -1.47
C CYS A 141 22.47 -13.10 -2.28
N ILE A 142 22.31 -11.81 -1.97
CA ILE A 142 21.41 -10.90 -2.72
C ILE A 142 21.84 -10.81 -4.18
N GLY A 143 23.14 -10.61 -4.46
CA GLY A 143 23.67 -10.52 -5.82
C GLY A 143 23.34 -11.76 -6.63
N LYS A 144 23.69 -12.93 -6.11
CA LYS A 144 23.40 -14.22 -6.78
C LYS A 144 21.89 -14.46 -6.99
N THR A 145 21.06 -14.05 -6.02
CA THR A 145 19.61 -14.24 -6.13
C THR A 145 19.00 -13.35 -7.21
N ILE A 146 19.45 -12.10 -7.34
CA ILE A 146 18.94 -11.16 -8.36
C ILE A 146 19.28 -11.63 -9.78
N ASP A 147 20.44 -12.26 -9.97
CA ASP A 147 20.88 -12.77 -11.26
C ASP A 147 20.12 -14.04 -11.71
N CYS A 148 19.37 -14.67 -10.82
CA CYS A 148 18.50 -15.78 -11.16
C CYS A 148 17.16 -15.28 -11.74
N SER A 149 16.47 -16.13 -12.51
CA SER A 149 15.13 -15.85 -13.03
C SER A 149 14.11 -16.79 -12.38
N ASP A 150 14.10 -16.81 -11.06
CA ASP A 150 13.25 -17.67 -10.25
C ASP A 150 12.40 -16.87 -9.25
N GLU A 151 11.59 -17.55 -8.48
CA GLU A 151 10.65 -16.93 -7.53
C GLU A 151 11.38 -16.12 -6.45
N LYS A 152 12.57 -16.55 -6.02
CA LYS A 152 13.41 -15.83 -5.05
C LYS A 152 13.86 -14.49 -5.63
N SER A 153 14.21 -14.48 -6.91
CA SER A 153 14.59 -13.27 -7.63
C SER A 153 13.44 -12.28 -7.71
N PHE A 154 12.21 -12.74 -7.96
CA PHE A 154 11.02 -11.88 -7.93
C PHE A 154 10.84 -11.18 -6.57
N PHE A 155 10.96 -11.93 -5.47
CA PHE A 155 10.86 -11.39 -4.12
C PHE A 155 11.93 -10.31 -3.86
N VAL A 156 13.22 -10.63 -4.06
CA VAL A 156 14.33 -9.70 -3.78
C VAL A 156 14.30 -8.50 -4.71
N SER A 157 13.98 -8.69 -5.99
CA SER A 157 13.88 -7.62 -6.98
C SER A 157 12.70 -6.68 -6.70
N THR A 158 11.61 -7.19 -6.14
CA THR A 158 10.48 -6.39 -5.69
C THR A 158 10.89 -5.47 -4.54
N ILE A 159 11.59 -5.99 -3.53
CA ILE A 159 12.11 -5.18 -2.42
C ILE A 159 13.08 -4.11 -2.96
N LYS A 160 14.02 -4.49 -3.84
CA LYS A 160 14.94 -3.55 -4.47
C LYS A 160 14.22 -2.43 -5.21
N ARG A 161 13.26 -2.78 -6.05
CA ARG A 161 12.47 -1.82 -6.85
C ARG A 161 11.75 -0.80 -5.97
N HIS A 162 11.07 -1.27 -4.92
CA HIS A 162 10.31 -0.38 -4.05
C HIS A 162 11.21 0.42 -3.10
N SER A 163 12.33 -0.14 -2.64
CA SER A 163 13.33 0.61 -1.86
C SER A 163 13.93 1.76 -2.66
N LEU A 164 14.29 1.51 -3.92
CA LEU A 164 14.77 2.56 -4.83
C LEU A 164 13.67 3.60 -5.12
N ARG A 165 12.42 3.16 -5.31
CA ARG A 165 11.29 4.06 -5.53
C ARG A 165 11.07 4.96 -4.31
N HIS A 166 11.07 4.42 -3.10
CA HIS A 166 10.98 5.18 -1.86
C HIS A 166 12.02 6.31 -1.80
N PHE A 167 13.28 6.00 -2.12
CA PHE A 167 14.36 6.97 -2.15
C PHE A 167 14.18 8.03 -3.24
N THR A 168 13.90 7.60 -4.47
CA THR A 168 13.79 8.52 -5.63
C THR A 168 12.55 9.40 -5.60
N THR A 169 11.52 9.04 -4.83
CA THR A 169 10.33 9.87 -4.62
C THR A 169 10.44 10.77 -3.39
N SER A 170 11.52 10.70 -2.62
CA SER A 170 11.75 11.62 -1.51
C SER A 170 11.87 13.06 -2.01
N GLU A 171 11.32 14.01 -1.25
CA GLU A 171 11.28 15.43 -1.62
C GLU A 171 12.67 15.98 -1.93
N ASN A 172 13.65 15.64 -1.08
CA ASN A 172 15.02 16.12 -1.26
C ASN A 172 15.68 15.55 -2.52
N TYR A 173 15.44 14.27 -2.84
CA TYR A 173 15.95 13.70 -4.09
C TYR A 173 15.34 14.38 -5.31
N MET A 174 14.03 14.55 -5.31
CA MET A 174 13.30 15.18 -6.42
C MET A 174 13.76 16.63 -6.64
N LYS A 175 13.92 17.39 -5.56
CA LYS A 175 14.38 18.80 -5.66
C LYS A 175 15.85 18.89 -6.07
N LYS A 176 16.74 18.08 -5.49
CA LYS A 176 18.19 18.19 -5.67
C LYS A 176 18.67 17.62 -7.00
N TYR A 177 18.09 16.51 -7.45
CA TYR A 177 18.58 15.79 -8.63
C TYR A 177 17.66 15.89 -9.85
N LEU A 178 16.36 16.10 -9.66
CA LEU A 178 15.40 16.19 -10.74
C LEU A 178 14.91 17.64 -10.99
N ASN A 179 15.38 18.62 -10.22
CA ASN A 179 14.90 20.01 -10.26
C ASN A 179 13.38 20.11 -10.20
N PHE A 180 12.73 19.21 -9.46
CA PHE A 180 11.29 19.14 -9.36
C PHE A 180 10.74 20.35 -8.60
N GLU A 181 9.77 21.02 -9.21
CA GLU A 181 9.03 22.13 -8.62
C GLU A 181 7.55 21.74 -8.51
N PHE A 182 7.05 21.69 -7.27
CA PHE A 182 5.62 21.43 -7.04
C PHE A 182 4.82 22.67 -7.41
N MET A 183 3.90 22.57 -8.35
CA MET A 183 3.14 23.68 -8.93
C MET A 183 4.03 24.81 -9.51
N PRO A 184 4.75 24.56 -10.61
CA PRO A 184 5.51 25.62 -11.26
C PRO A 184 4.56 26.73 -11.68
N GLY A 185 4.75 27.95 -11.13
CA GLY A 185 3.91 29.14 -11.45
C GLY A 185 4.09 29.68 -12.87
N ARG A 186 4.85 28.95 -13.71
CA ARG A 186 5.19 29.30 -15.08
C ARG A 186 5.03 28.10 -16.01
N TYR A 187 4.53 28.35 -17.18
CA TYR A 187 4.50 27.39 -18.26
C TYR A 187 5.67 27.64 -19.22
N ASN A 188 6.61 26.73 -19.28
CA ASN A 188 7.68 26.72 -20.27
C ASN A 188 7.32 25.70 -21.36
N GLY A 189 6.62 26.13 -22.41
CA GLY A 189 6.05 25.27 -23.46
C GLY A 189 7.08 24.63 -24.38
N CYS A 190 8.32 25.11 -24.41
CA CYS A 190 9.41 24.55 -25.20
C CYS A 190 10.70 24.60 -24.39
N VAL A 191 11.16 23.47 -23.93
CA VAL A 191 12.52 23.30 -23.39
C VAL A 191 13.31 22.59 -24.48
N SER A 192 14.40 23.22 -24.97
CA SER A 192 15.35 22.52 -25.84
C SER A 192 16.05 21.42 -25.03
N VAL A 193 15.96 20.22 -25.50
CA VAL A 193 16.62 19.03 -24.95
C VAL A 193 18.06 19.00 -25.41
#